data_211388614e507e5ccf4ba0f70e3b580c
#
_entry.id   211388614e507e5ccf4ba0f70e3b580c
#
_cell.length_a   1.000
_cell.length_b   1.000
_cell.length_c   1.000
_cell.angle_alpha   90.00
_cell.angle_beta   90.00
_cell.angle_gamma   90.00
#
_symmetry.space_group_name_H-M   'P 1'
#
loop_
_entity.id
_entity.type
_entity.pdbx_description
1 polymer ?
#
loop_
_entity_poly.entity_id
_entity_poly.type
_entity_poly.pdbx_seq_one_letter_code
_entity_poly.pdbx_strand_id
1 'polypeptide(L)'
;GLVGSEMCIRDRAKQEADFVIVFPHWGTEDELSPDESQLRWAQEMADAGADLIIGGHPHTLQPTGLLTAADGRDVLVYYSLGNFLSHQKEMINLLGGMASVTIVKDKDGTRVEEYELKPTINVILRDPASGWYDYRPMLLEDYTPELAAQNRFPDCTVEAVSYTHLRAHETV
;
A
#
# COMPACT_ATOMS: atom_id res chain seq x y z
N GLY A 1 -26.77 -7.95 5.10
CA GLY A 1 -26.09 -8.65 5.64
C GLY A 1 -24.67 -8.77 6.17
N LEU A 2 -23.63 -8.53 5.39
CA LEU A 2 -22.23 -8.71 5.82
C LEU A 2 -21.72 -7.58 6.76
N VAL A 3 -22.26 -6.39 6.63
CA VAL A 3 -21.83 -5.19 7.39
C VAL A 3 -21.95 -5.37 8.92
N GLY A 4 -22.98 -6.05 9.40
CA GLY A 4 -23.18 -6.23 10.85
C GLY A 4 -22.21 -7.23 11.51
N SER A 5 -21.76 -8.26 10.79
CA SER A 5 -20.85 -9.27 11.34
C SER A 5 -19.38 -8.78 11.36
N GLU A 6 -18.98 -7.98 10.40
CA GLU A 6 -17.62 -7.39 10.34
C GLU A 6 -17.44 -6.31 11.41
N MET A 7 -18.48 -5.53 11.71
CA MET A 7 -18.46 -4.56 12.79
C MET A 7 -18.28 -5.23 14.16
N CYS A 8 -18.97 -6.36 14.40
CA CYS A 8 -18.80 -7.13 15.65
C CYS A 8 -17.40 -7.72 15.81
N ILE A 9 -16.71 -8.11 14.74
CA ILE A 9 -15.36 -8.65 14.78
C ILE A 9 -14.35 -7.54 15.14
N ARG A 10 -14.51 -6.36 14.56
CA ARG A 10 -13.66 -5.18 14.82
C ARG A 10 -13.83 -4.66 16.25
N ASP A 11 -15.05 -4.52 16.73
CA ASP A 11 -15.36 -4.09 18.11
C ASP A 11 -14.74 -5.05 19.12
N ARG A 12 -14.76 -6.35 18.83
CA ARG A 12 -14.11 -7.37 19.68
C ARG A 12 -12.59 -7.28 19.63
N ALA A 13 -11.99 -7.04 18.45
CA ALA A 13 -10.54 -6.90 18.32
C ALA A 13 -10.00 -5.76 19.19
N LYS A 14 -10.70 -4.60 19.22
CA LYS A 14 -10.31 -3.46 20.07
C LYS A 14 -10.45 -3.74 21.57
N GLN A 15 -11.32 -4.66 21.98
CA GLN A 15 -11.43 -5.09 23.39
C GLN A 15 -10.32 -6.09 23.79
N GLU A 16 -9.76 -6.81 22.82
CA GLU A 16 -8.77 -7.87 23.04
C GLU A 16 -7.32 -7.43 22.75
N ALA A 17 -7.12 -6.29 22.04
CA ALA A 17 -5.82 -5.80 21.60
C ALA A 17 -5.60 -4.33 21.91
N ASP A 18 -4.36 -3.98 22.24
CA ASP A 18 -3.95 -2.58 22.46
C ASP A 18 -3.83 -1.77 21.16
N PHE A 19 -3.62 -2.47 20.03
CA PHE A 19 -3.47 -1.87 18.71
C PHE A 19 -4.07 -2.80 17.63
N VAL A 20 -4.92 -2.26 16.77
CA VAL A 20 -5.64 -3.01 15.73
C VAL A 20 -5.16 -2.58 14.36
N ILE A 21 -4.60 -3.52 13.61
CA ILE A 21 -4.23 -3.33 12.19
C ILE A 21 -5.26 -4.05 11.33
N VAL A 22 -5.81 -3.35 10.34
CA VAL A 22 -6.77 -3.91 9.38
C VAL A 22 -6.13 -4.00 7.99
N PHE A 23 -6.26 -5.16 7.36
CA PHE A 23 -5.80 -5.42 6.00
C PHE A 23 -6.99 -5.65 5.07
N PRO A 24 -7.62 -4.60 4.54
CA PRO A 24 -8.74 -4.76 3.63
C PRO A 24 -8.27 -5.12 2.21
N HIS A 25 -9.04 -5.97 1.55
CA HIS A 25 -8.91 -6.27 0.13
C HIS A 25 -10.06 -5.58 -0.60
N TRP A 26 -9.80 -4.44 -1.21
CA TRP A 26 -10.81 -3.48 -1.64
C TRP A 26 -10.41 -2.67 -2.88
N GLY A 27 -11.34 -1.86 -3.38
CA GLY A 27 -11.09 -0.92 -4.46
C GLY A 27 -11.21 -1.54 -5.85
N THR A 28 -10.79 -0.78 -6.84
CA THR A 28 -10.83 -1.16 -8.25
C THR A 28 -9.42 -1.43 -8.74
N GLU A 29 -9.24 -2.53 -9.51
CA GLU A 29 -7.93 -2.86 -10.10
C GLU A 29 -7.45 -1.76 -11.06
N ASP A 30 -6.14 -1.53 -11.07
CA ASP A 30 -5.42 -0.61 -11.94
C ASP A 30 -5.73 0.89 -11.73
N GLU A 31 -6.46 1.23 -10.67
CA GLU A 31 -6.73 2.62 -10.31
C GLU A 31 -5.64 3.18 -9.37
N LEU A 32 -5.10 4.38 -9.71
CA LEU A 32 -4.05 5.05 -8.94
C LEU A 32 -4.59 5.85 -7.74
N SER A 33 -5.90 6.10 -7.71
CA SER A 33 -6.58 6.83 -6.64
C SER A 33 -7.60 5.94 -5.95
N PRO A 34 -7.80 6.08 -4.63
CA PRO A 34 -8.84 5.33 -3.95
C PRO A 34 -10.23 5.73 -4.45
N ASP A 35 -11.09 4.74 -4.66
CA ASP A 35 -12.49 4.96 -5.02
C ASP A 35 -13.35 5.35 -3.80
N GLU A 36 -14.59 5.78 -4.06
CA GLU A 36 -15.52 6.21 -3.00
C GLU A 36 -15.80 5.12 -1.96
N SER A 37 -15.74 3.84 -2.36
CA SER A 37 -15.97 2.73 -1.44
C SER A 37 -14.78 2.54 -0.50
N GLN A 38 -13.55 2.70 -0.99
CA GLN A 38 -12.34 2.67 -0.18
C GLN A 38 -12.34 3.80 0.85
N LEU A 39 -12.66 5.03 0.42
CA LEU A 39 -12.70 6.20 1.31
C LEU A 39 -13.74 6.01 2.42
N ARG A 40 -14.94 5.57 2.07
CA ARG A 40 -16.02 5.31 3.04
C ARG A 40 -15.64 4.19 4.02
N TRP A 41 -15.16 3.06 3.53
CA TRP A 41 -14.81 1.92 4.38
C TRP A 41 -13.60 2.21 5.26
N ALA A 42 -12.64 3.00 4.79
CA ALA A 42 -11.52 3.44 5.63
C ALA A 42 -12.04 4.25 6.84
N GLN A 43 -12.97 5.19 6.62
CA GLN A 43 -13.58 5.96 7.70
C GLN A 43 -14.38 5.06 8.66
N GLU A 44 -15.21 4.14 8.13
CA GLU A 44 -15.98 3.18 8.95
C GLU A 44 -15.06 2.28 9.78
N MET A 45 -13.89 1.85 9.24
CA MET A 45 -12.90 1.07 9.98
C MET A 45 -12.21 1.89 11.07
N ALA A 46 -11.85 3.14 10.78
CA ALA A 46 -11.26 4.07 11.75
C ALA A 46 -12.23 4.30 12.92
N ASP A 47 -13.50 4.60 12.62
CA ASP A 47 -14.56 4.83 13.61
C ASP A 47 -14.86 3.57 14.44
N ALA A 48 -14.71 2.38 13.86
CA ALA A 48 -14.86 1.10 14.56
C ALA A 48 -13.63 0.68 15.38
N GLY A 49 -12.58 1.51 15.46
CA GLY A 49 -11.44 1.29 16.34
C GLY A 49 -10.18 0.71 15.67
N ALA A 50 -10.06 0.71 14.35
CA ALA A 50 -8.80 0.45 13.68
C ALA A 50 -7.80 1.56 14.05
N ASP A 51 -6.53 1.20 14.27
CA ASP A 51 -5.44 2.12 14.56
C ASP A 51 -4.50 2.30 13.34
N LEU A 52 -4.52 1.33 12.43
CA LEU A 52 -3.77 1.35 11.18
C LEU A 52 -4.53 0.55 10.11
N ILE A 53 -4.60 1.08 8.89
CA ILE A 53 -5.25 0.40 7.76
C ILE A 53 -4.23 0.26 6.63
N ILE A 54 -4.04 -0.97 6.13
CA ILE A 54 -3.11 -1.28 5.05
C ILE A 54 -3.89 -2.02 3.95
N GLY A 55 -4.29 -1.30 2.93
CA GLY A 55 -5.10 -1.82 1.83
C GLY A 55 -4.29 -2.54 0.75
N GLY A 56 -5.00 -3.39 0.02
CA GLY A 56 -4.52 -4.12 -1.14
C GLY A 56 -5.66 -4.43 -2.09
N HIS A 57 -5.40 -5.06 -3.21
CA HIS A 57 -6.25 -5.41 -4.34
C HIS A 57 -6.06 -4.53 -5.58
N PRO A 58 -5.97 -3.18 -5.53
CA PRO A 58 -5.85 -2.40 -6.77
C PRO A 58 -4.65 -2.75 -7.65
N HIS A 59 -3.67 -3.45 -7.10
CA HIS A 59 -2.41 -3.80 -7.79
C HIS A 59 -1.58 -2.58 -8.21
N THR A 60 -1.96 -1.41 -7.80
CA THR A 60 -1.27 -0.14 -8.00
C THR A 60 -0.97 0.50 -6.65
N LEU A 61 0.11 1.26 -6.60
CA LEU A 61 0.40 2.10 -5.44
C LEU A 61 -0.63 3.24 -5.41
N GLN A 62 -1.32 3.38 -4.28
CA GLN A 62 -2.28 4.47 -4.03
C GLN A 62 -1.79 5.37 -2.89
N PRO A 63 -2.33 6.59 -2.75
CA PRO A 63 -1.96 7.53 -1.70
C PRO A 63 -2.02 6.96 -0.29
N THR A 64 -1.23 7.57 0.59
CA THR A 64 -1.29 7.40 2.05
C THR A 64 -2.02 8.59 2.65
N GLY A 65 -2.86 8.36 3.65
CA GLY A 65 -3.63 9.41 4.31
C GLY A 65 -3.70 9.24 5.83
N LEU A 66 -4.10 10.31 6.51
CA LEU A 66 -4.49 10.29 7.92
C LEU A 66 -5.98 10.61 8.00
N LEU A 67 -6.74 9.74 8.67
CA LEU A 67 -8.16 9.94 8.95
C LEU A 67 -8.33 10.27 10.43
N THR A 68 -9.24 11.19 10.74
CA THR A 68 -9.68 11.42 12.11
C THR A 68 -10.91 10.56 12.38
N ALA A 69 -10.79 9.60 13.28
CA ALA A 69 -11.88 8.75 13.72
C ALA A 69 -12.90 9.53 14.56
N ALA A 70 -14.13 9.00 14.72
CA ALA A 70 -15.21 9.62 15.49
C ALA A 70 -14.86 9.91 16.97
N ASP A 71 -13.91 9.17 17.54
CA ASP A 71 -13.37 9.37 18.90
C ASP A 71 -12.18 10.36 18.97
N GLY A 72 -11.81 10.97 17.83
CA GLY A 72 -10.76 11.97 17.71
C GLY A 72 -9.34 11.42 17.53
N ARG A 73 -9.17 10.10 17.37
CA ARG A 73 -7.86 9.49 17.05
C ARG A 73 -7.50 9.72 15.60
N ASP A 74 -6.21 9.89 15.34
CA ASP A 74 -5.66 9.84 13.98
C ASP A 74 -5.33 8.39 13.60
N VAL A 75 -5.82 7.98 12.43
CA VAL A 75 -5.65 6.63 11.88
C VAL A 75 -4.90 6.72 10.56
N LEU A 76 -3.74 6.09 10.50
CA LEU A 76 -2.93 6.01 9.29
C LEU A 76 -3.54 5.00 8.32
N VAL A 77 -3.69 5.42 7.06
CA VAL A 77 -4.22 4.58 5.97
C VAL A 77 -3.25 4.55 4.80
N TYR A 78 -2.82 3.37 4.43
CA TYR A 78 -2.25 3.06 3.12
C TYR A 78 -3.38 2.47 2.27
N TYR A 79 -3.92 3.22 1.31
CA TYR A 79 -5.06 2.75 0.51
C TYR A 79 -4.72 1.55 -0.36
N SER A 80 -3.51 1.51 -0.93
CA SER A 80 -2.93 0.32 -1.55
C SER A 80 -1.41 0.43 -1.58
N LEU A 81 -0.73 -0.64 -1.19
CA LEU A 81 0.73 -0.75 -1.32
C LEU A 81 1.16 -1.24 -2.71
N GLY A 82 0.23 -1.52 -3.62
CA GLY A 82 0.53 -2.09 -4.92
C GLY A 82 1.12 -3.50 -4.83
N ASN A 83 1.90 -3.86 -5.84
CA ASN A 83 2.53 -5.17 -5.92
C ASN A 83 3.97 -5.14 -5.38
N PHE A 84 4.29 -6.02 -4.43
CA PHE A 84 5.68 -6.26 -4.05
C PHE A 84 6.37 -7.22 -5.04
N LEU A 85 5.69 -8.31 -5.40
CA LEU A 85 6.14 -9.29 -6.39
C LEU A 85 4.97 -9.74 -7.22
N SER A 86 5.00 -9.52 -8.54
CA SER A 86 3.92 -9.94 -9.42
C SER A 86 4.40 -10.23 -10.84
N HIS A 87 3.54 -10.88 -11.65
CA HIS A 87 3.76 -11.12 -13.07
C HIS A 87 2.97 -10.15 -13.95
N GLN A 88 2.40 -9.09 -13.38
CA GLN A 88 1.69 -8.07 -14.15
C GLN A 88 2.65 -7.28 -15.03
N LYS A 89 2.12 -6.68 -16.12
CA LYS A 89 2.93 -6.19 -17.22
C LYS A 89 2.88 -4.68 -17.39
N GLU A 90 1.82 -4.07 -16.87
CA GLU A 90 1.65 -2.62 -16.95
C GLU A 90 2.61 -1.93 -15.96
N MET A 91 3.20 -0.82 -16.36
CA MET A 91 4.18 -0.09 -15.53
C MET A 91 3.60 0.28 -14.16
N ILE A 92 2.34 0.69 -14.11
CA ILE A 92 1.66 1.05 -12.86
C ILE A 92 1.60 -0.12 -11.86
N ASN A 93 1.57 -1.36 -12.37
CA ASN A 93 1.52 -2.58 -11.55
C ASN A 93 2.92 -3.11 -11.16
N LEU A 94 3.98 -2.59 -11.76
CA LEU A 94 5.36 -2.89 -11.34
C LEU A 94 5.78 -2.06 -10.15
N LEU A 95 5.09 -0.94 -9.89
CA LEU A 95 5.31 -0.08 -8.74
C LEU A 95 4.55 -0.59 -7.52
N GLY A 96 5.23 -0.56 -6.40
CA GLY A 96 4.65 -0.86 -5.10
C GLY A 96 5.25 0.01 -4.01
N GLY A 97 4.88 -0.26 -2.78
CA GLY A 97 5.38 0.42 -1.60
C GLY A 97 5.69 -0.53 -0.47
N MET A 98 6.73 -0.21 0.27
CA MET A 98 7.06 -0.85 1.53
C MET A 98 6.77 0.12 2.67
N ALA A 99 5.72 -0.14 3.44
CA ALA A 99 5.35 0.65 4.60
C ALA A 99 6.27 0.31 5.78
N SER A 100 6.84 1.33 6.41
CA SER A 100 7.55 1.23 7.69
C SER A 100 6.78 2.04 8.72
N VAL A 101 6.38 1.42 9.84
CA VAL A 101 5.57 2.06 10.87
C VAL A 101 6.16 1.75 12.24
N THR A 102 6.46 2.79 13.00
CA THR A 102 6.88 2.68 14.40
C THR A 102 5.67 2.80 15.31
N ILE A 103 5.37 1.74 16.04
CA ILE A 103 4.28 1.70 17.03
C ILE A 103 4.88 1.79 18.43
N VAL A 104 4.42 2.76 19.19
CA VAL A 104 4.87 2.99 20.58
C VAL A 104 3.74 2.73 21.55
N LYS A 105 4.07 2.03 22.65
CA LYS A 105 3.18 1.83 23.78
C LYS A 105 3.80 2.43 25.04
N ASP A 106 3.09 3.34 25.66
CA ASP A 106 3.47 3.99 26.91
C ASP A 106 2.25 4.14 27.86
N LYS A 107 2.39 4.97 28.89
CA LYS A 107 1.32 5.25 29.87
C LYS A 107 0.09 5.94 29.28
N ASP A 108 0.24 6.60 28.13
CA ASP A 108 -0.83 7.33 27.44
C ASP A 108 -1.54 6.48 26.37
N GLY A 109 -1.07 5.23 26.15
CA GLY A 109 -1.65 4.26 25.24
C GLY A 109 -0.70 3.76 24.17
N THR A 110 -1.28 3.15 23.12
CA THR A 110 -0.54 2.64 21.96
C THR A 110 -0.91 3.46 20.72
N ARG A 111 0.10 3.92 19.98
CA ARG A 111 -0.09 4.79 18.81
C ARG A 111 1.00 4.60 17.76
N VAL A 112 0.74 5.04 16.55
CA VAL A 112 1.77 5.26 15.53
C VAL A 112 2.57 6.51 15.92
N GLU A 113 3.90 6.41 15.95
CA GLU A 113 4.81 7.52 16.25
C GLU A 113 5.48 8.04 14.98
N GLU A 114 5.97 7.12 14.15
CA GLU A 114 6.59 7.45 12.88
C GLU A 114 6.10 6.50 11.79
N TYR A 115 6.01 7.00 10.58
CA TYR A 115 5.69 6.17 9.42
C TYR A 115 6.39 6.68 8.16
N GLU A 116 6.70 5.76 7.28
CA GLU A 116 7.34 6.02 5.99
C GLU A 116 6.78 5.05 4.95
N LEU A 117 6.64 5.52 3.72
CA LEU A 117 6.38 4.69 2.55
C LEU A 117 7.59 4.74 1.63
N LYS A 118 8.31 3.62 1.49
CA LYS A 118 9.41 3.48 0.54
C LYS A 118 8.89 2.90 -0.76
N PRO A 119 8.95 3.63 -1.87
CA PRO A 119 8.52 3.10 -3.16
C PRO A 119 9.42 1.95 -3.59
N THR A 120 8.80 0.93 -4.17
CA THR A 120 9.47 -0.25 -4.72
C THR A 120 9.13 -0.43 -6.18
N ILE A 121 9.99 -1.12 -6.91
CA ILE A 121 9.74 -1.58 -8.26
C ILE A 121 10.02 -3.07 -8.37
N ASN A 122 9.16 -3.78 -9.08
CA ASN A 122 9.38 -5.17 -9.44
C ASN A 122 10.07 -5.24 -10.81
N VAL A 123 11.39 -5.46 -10.81
CA VAL A 123 12.20 -5.58 -12.02
C VAL A 123 12.11 -7.00 -12.54
N ILE A 124 11.78 -7.15 -13.84
CA ILE A 124 11.64 -8.46 -14.49
C ILE A 124 12.75 -8.62 -15.50
N LEU A 125 13.70 -9.49 -15.19
CA LEU A 125 14.86 -9.78 -16.02
C LEU A 125 14.69 -11.10 -16.73
N ARG A 126 15.19 -11.21 -17.98
CA ARG A 126 15.25 -12.48 -18.68
C ARG A 126 16.64 -13.08 -18.53
N ASP A 127 16.73 -14.27 -17.97
CA ASP A 127 17.98 -15.03 -17.97
C ASP A 127 18.27 -15.53 -19.41
N PRO A 128 19.37 -15.10 -20.04
CA PRO A 128 19.70 -15.46 -21.42
C PRO A 128 20.07 -16.96 -21.55
N ALA A 129 20.52 -17.61 -20.48
CA ALA A 129 20.96 -19.00 -20.52
C ALA A 129 19.78 -19.98 -20.44
N SER A 130 18.85 -19.75 -19.55
CA SER A 130 17.68 -20.61 -19.32
C SER A 130 16.43 -20.16 -20.04
N GLY A 131 16.34 -18.88 -20.39
CA GLY A 131 15.16 -18.23 -20.95
C GLY A 131 14.06 -17.95 -19.92
N TRP A 132 14.27 -18.28 -18.64
CA TRP A 132 13.36 -18.00 -17.55
C TRP A 132 13.38 -16.52 -17.16
N TYR A 133 12.34 -16.07 -16.48
CA TYR A 133 12.26 -14.73 -15.93
C TYR A 133 12.61 -14.75 -14.43
N ASP A 134 13.44 -13.79 -14.07
CA ASP A 134 13.83 -13.50 -12.68
C ASP A 134 13.10 -12.23 -12.24
N TYR A 135 12.39 -12.31 -11.13
CA TYR A 135 11.56 -11.24 -10.57
C TYR A 135 12.27 -10.69 -9.34
N ARG A 136 12.65 -9.41 -9.37
CA ARG A 136 13.43 -8.76 -8.33
C ARG A 136 12.71 -7.52 -7.81
N PRO A 137 11.98 -7.61 -6.70
CA PRO A 137 11.54 -6.42 -6.01
C PRO A 137 12.74 -5.70 -5.41
N MET A 138 12.79 -4.38 -5.58
CA MET A 138 13.83 -3.52 -5.02
C MET A 138 13.28 -2.16 -4.67
N LEU A 139 14.01 -1.37 -3.88
CA LEU A 139 13.67 0.02 -3.65
C LEU A 139 13.80 0.81 -4.96
N LEU A 140 12.89 1.76 -5.18
CA LEU A 140 12.92 2.56 -6.39
C LEU A 140 14.21 3.39 -6.51
N GLU A 141 14.80 3.80 -5.39
CA GLU A 141 16.08 4.52 -5.34
C GLU A 141 17.28 3.70 -5.86
N ASP A 142 17.17 2.36 -5.83
CA ASP A 142 18.20 1.45 -6.34
C ASP A 142 18.00 1.10 -7.83
N TYR A 143 16.90 1.59 -8.44
CA TYR A 143 16.58 1.32 -9.85
C TYR A 143 17.38 2.22 -10.78
N THR A 144 18.46 1.69 -11.36
CA THR A 144 19.38 2.43 -12.22
C THR A 144 19.01 2.35 -13.70
N PRO A 145 19.53 3.26 -14.55
CA PRO A 145 19.36 3.17 -16.01
C PRO A 145 19.84 1.84 -16.61
N GLU A 146 20.90 1.25 -16.03
CA GLU A 146 21.44 -0.04 -16.47
C GLU A 146 20.48 -1.19 -16.18
N LEU A 147 19.79 -1.15 -15.03
CA LEU A 147 18.75 -2.12 -14.69
C LEU A 147 17.50 -1.91 -15.55
N ALA A 148 17.11 -0.66 -15.77
CA ALA A 148 16.00 -0.30 -16.65
C ALA A 148 16.19 -0.84 -18.06
N ALA A 149 17.42 -0.72 -18.61
CA ALA A 149 17.75 -1.25 -19.93
C ALA A 149 17.68 -2.79 -20.03
N GLN A 150 17.77 -3.49 -18.91
CA GLN A 150 17.67 -4.96 -18.83
C GLN A 150 16.25 -5.43 -18.48
N ASN A 151 15.38 -4.52 -18.06
CA ASN A 151 14.01 -4.85 -17.73
C ASN A 151 13.29 -5.39 -18.96
N ARG A 152 12.44 -6.39 -18.77
CA ARG A 152 11.59 -6.97 -19.83
C ARG A 152 10.72 -5.91 -20.53
N PHE A 153 10.37 -4.85 -19.82
CA PHE A 153 9.51 -3.78 -20.32
C PHE A 153 10.36 -2.53 -20.60
N PRO A 154 10.65 -2.23 -21.89
CA PRO A 154 11.57 -1.14 -22.25
C PRO A 154 11.04 0.26 -21.89
N ASP A 155 9.71 0.39 -21.74
CA ASP A 155 9.08 1.67 -21.37
C ASP A 155 9.23 2.00 -19.87
N CYS A 156 9.70 1.05 -19.06
CA CYS A 156 9.97 1.24 -17.64
C CYS A 156 11.34 1.93 -17.42
N THR A 157 11.53 3.11 -18.01
CA THR A 157 12.73 3.92 -17.75
C THR A 157 12.67 4.51 -16.33
N VAL A 158 13.82 4.93 -15.81
CA VAL A 158 13.88 5.54 -14.46
C VAL A 158 12.97 6.77 -14.39
N GLU A 159 12.95 7.62 -15.42
CA GLU A 159 12.11 8.82 -15.48
C GLU A 159 10.61 8.46 -15.52
N ALA A 160 10.22 7.50 -16.36
CA ALA A 160 8.81 7.10 -16.50
C ALA A 160 8.27 6.50 -15.20
N VAL A 161 9.05 5.66 -14.53
CA VAL A 161 8.70 5.03 -13.26
C VAL A 161 8.61 6.07 -12.14
N SER A 162 9.56 7.00 -12.07
CA SER A 162 9.56 8.08 -11.08
C SER A 162 8.36 9.01 -11.27
N TYR A 163 8.02 9.36 -12.52
CA TYR A 163 6.85 10.17 -12.84
C TYR A 163 5.54 9.47 -12.43
N THR A 164 5.42 8.18 -12.70
CA THR A 164 4.25 7.37 -12.31
C THR A 164 4.11 7.31 -10.80
N HIS A 165 5.22 7.15 -10.07
CA HIS A 165 5.23 7.18 -8.61
C HIS A 165 4.74 8.52 -8.06
N LEU A 166 5.24 9.65 -8.58
CA LEU A 166 4.79 10.99 -8.14
C LEU A 166 3.28 11.17 -8.32
N ARG A 167 2.73 10.74 -9.46
CA ARG A 167 1.29 10.83 -9.71
C ARG A 167 0.44 10.02 -8.73
N ALA A 168 0.94 8.88 -8.24
CA ALA A 168 0.24 8.08 -7.23
C ALA A 168 0.12 8.80 -5.87
N HIS A 169 0.92 9.85 -5.62
CA HIS A 169 0.91 10.63 -4.37
C HIS A 169 0.21 12.00 -4.48
N GLU A 170 -0.09 12.47 -5.69
CA GLU A 170 -0.64 13.83 -5.92
C GLU A 170 -2.16 13.97 -5.67
N THR A 171 -2.87 12.92 -5.28
CA THR A 171 -4.34 12.89 -5.34
C THR A 171 -5.05 12.62 -4.00
N VAL A 172 -4.62 13.26 -2.90
CA VAL A 172 -5.46 13.33 -1.68
C VAL A 172 -5.38 14.73 -1.08
#